data_78dffc6af246763024212bdcf64b26b0
#
_entry.id   78dffc6af246763024212bdcf64b26b0
#
_cell.length_a   1.000
_cell.length_b   1.000
_cell.length_c   1.000
_cell.angle_alpha   90.00
_cell.angle_beta   90.00
_cell.angle_gamma   90.00
#
_symmetry.space_group_name_H-M   'P 1'
#
loop_
_entity.id
_entity.type
_entity.pdbx_description
1 polymer ?
#
loop_
_entity_poly.entity_id
_entity_poly.type
_entity_poly.pdbx_seq_one_letter_code
_entity_poly.pdbx_strand_id
1 'polypeptide(L)'
;MNIPVIFQFLKELSANNNREWFNSHREQYEVARSEFENLLTVIISRISLFDESIRGIEAKDCTYRIYRDTRFSEDKTPYKTHLGGYINAKGKKSDHCGYYVHLEPGNCLLAGGSYCPPPPLLRALRQAVHDNIDEFRSIVEDPAFKQYFPVIGENFLKTAPKGFPKDYPYLKYLQCKEYTVACCQPDSFFLAPDFLDRTDDIFKQMKRFSDFVNYTIDDFD
;
A
#
# COMPACT_ATOMS: atom_id res chain seq x y z
N MET A 1 19.46 -8.02 6.05
CA MET A 1 18.69 -7.03 5.26
C MET A 1 19.65 -6.03 4.64
N ASN A 2 19.76 -6.04 3.32
CA ASN A 2 20.70 -5.19 2.55
C ASN A 2 19.91 -4.41 1.47
N ILE A 3 19.34 -3.26 1.86
CA ILE A 3 18.53 -2.42 0.98
C ILE A 3 19.31 -1.87 -0.21
N PRO A 4 20.59 -1.46 -0.10
CA PRO A 4 21.41 -1.08 -1.25
C PRO A 4 21.43 -2.11 -2.39
N VAL A 5 21.48 -3.40 -2.08
CA VAL A 5 21.46 -4.48 -3.08
C VAL A 5 20.12 -4.52 -3.84
N ILE A 6 19.00 -4.28 -3.14
CA ILE A 6 17.67 -4.19 -3.77
C ILE A 6 17.65 -3.02 -4.75
N PHE A 7 18.06 -1.83 -4.33
CA PHE A 7 18.07 -0.65 -5.19
C PHE A 7 19.02 -0.78 -6.38
N GLN A 8 20.20 -1.38 -6.20
CA GLN A 8 21.15 -1.63 -7.28
C GLN A 8 20.51 -2.51 -8.35
N PHE A 9 19.94 -3.67 -7.96
CA PHE A 9 19.26 -4.56 -8.90
C PHE A 9 18.11 -3.87 -9.65
N LEU A 10 17.26 -3.12 -8.94
CA LEU A 10 16.10 -2.45 -9.54
C LEU A 10 16.51 -1.35 -10.53
N LYS A 11 17.60 -0.61 -10.25
CA LYS A 11 18.17 0.38 -11.17
C LYS A 11 18.68 -0.29 -12.45
N GLU A 12 19.42 -1.37 -12.31
CA GLU A 12 19.95 -2.12 -13.45
C GLU A 12 18.83 -2.75 -14.28
N LEU A 13 17.81 -3.33 -13.63
CA LEU A 13 16.63 -3.86 -14.29
C LEU A 13 15.85 -2.78 -15.05
N SER A 14 15.68 -1.60 -14.45
CA SER A 14 14.98 -0.49 -15.10
C SER A 14 15.67 -0.05 -16.39
N ALA A 15 17.01 -0.05 -16.41
CA ALA A 15 17.82 0.29 -17.59
C ALA A 15 17.84 -0.82 -18.66
N ASN A 16 17.55 -2.08 -18.28
CA ASN A 16 17.71 -3.27 -19.13
C ASN A 16 16.47 -4.19 -19.08
N ASN A 17 15.26 -3.62 -19.10
CA ASN A 17 14.02 -4.36 -18.84
C ASN A 17 13.63 -5.27 -20.02
N ASN A 18 14.38 -6.38 -20.20
CA ASN A 18 14.12 -7.42 -21.19
C ASN A 18 14.44 -8.81 -20.63
N ARG A 19 13.97 -9.85 -21.33
CA ARG A 19 14.09 -11.25 -20.87
C ARG A 19 15.53 -11.78 -20.87
N GLU A 20 16.33 -11.37 -21.85
CA GLU A 20 17.71 -11.83 -21.99
C GLU A 20 18.56 -11.34 -20.81
N TRP A 21 18.50 -10.04 -20.54
CA TRP A 21 19.20 -9.44 -19.41
C TRP A 21 18.73 -10.05 -18.08
N PHE A 22 17.43 -10.19 -17.86
CA PHE A 22 16.90 -10.75 -16.63
C PHE A 22 17.35 -12.19 -16.39
N ASN A 23 17.36 -13.03 -17.44
CA ASN A 23 17.79 -14.41 -17.34
C ASN A 23 19.27 -14.51 -16.99
N SER A 24 20.13 -13.65 -17.53
CA SER A 24 21.57 -13.60 -17.21
C SER A 24 21.87 -13.01 -15.82
N HIS A 25 20.90 -12.26 -15.21
CA HIS A 25 21.03 -11.64 -13.89
C HIS A 25 20.07 -12.26 -12.84
N ARG A 26 19.61 -13.49 -13.09
CA ARG A 26 18.61 -14.13 -12.24
C ARG A 26 19.09 -14.34 -10.80
N GLU A 27 20.36 -14.66 -10.60
CA GLU A 27 20.94 -14.79 -9.26
C GLU A 27 20.87 -13.48 -8.47
N GLN A 28 21.12 -12.35 -9.13
CA GLN A 28 21.00 -11.01 -8.51
C GLN A 28 19.55 -10.71 -8.12
N TYR A 29 18.58 -11.11 -8.97
CA TYR A 29 17.16 -11.00 -8.63
C TYR A 29 16.80 -11.82 -7.40
N GLU A 30 17.24 -13.07 -7.31
CA GLU A 30 16.93 -13.93 -6.15
C GLU A 30 17.55 -13.36 -4.85
N VAL A 31 18.74 -12.77 -4.93
CA VAL A 31 19.35 -12.06 -3.80
C VAL A 31 18.52 -10.83 -3.41
N ALA A 32 18.17 -9.96 -4.36
CA ALA A 32 17.37 -8.76 -4.10
C ALA A 32 15.99 -9.11 -3.53
N ARG A 33 15.36 -10.17 -4.05
CA ARG A 33 14.08 -10.69 -3.54
C ARG A 33 14.21 -11.22 -2.10
N SER A 34 15.23 -12.01 -1.83
CA SER A 34 15.48 -12.54 -0.47
C SER A 34 15.71 -11.40 0.53
N GLU A 35 16.48 -10.37 0.16
CA GLU A 35 16.69 -9.19 1.01
C GLU A 35 15.40 -8.39 1.23
N PHE A 36 14.52 -8.32 0.23
CA PHE A 36 13.20 -7.71 0.38
C PHE A 36 12.29 -8.54 1.30
N GLU A 37 12.28 -9.86 1.19
CA GLU A 37 11.54 -10.75 2.10
C GLU A 37 12.07 -10.66 3.53
N ASN A 38 13.39 -10.52 3.74
CA ASN A 38 14.00 -10.24 5.03
C ASN A 38 13.51 -8.90 5.60
N LEU A 39 13.44 -7.85 4.77
CA LEU A 39 12.87 -6.55 5.17
C LEU A 39 11.41 -6.70 5.63
N LEU A 40 10.58 -7.36 4.83
CA LEU A 40 9.18 -7.57 5.19
C LEU A 40 9.03 -8.38 6.48
N THR A 41 9.88 -9.39 6.71
CA THR A 41 9.87 -10.19 7.96
C THR A 41 10.09 -9.29 9.19
N VAL A 42 11.05 -8.37 9.11
CA VAL A 42 11.30 -7.40 10.19
C VAL A 42 10.10 -6.47 10.38
N ILE A 43 9.56 -5.92 9.29
CA ILE A 43 8.39 -5.02 9.33
C ILE A 43 7.16 -5.75 9.90
N ILE A 44 6.87 -6.98 9.49
CA ILE A 44 5.77 -7.81 10.04
C ILE A 44 5.93 -7.98 11.54
N SER A 45 7.13 -8.33 12.02
CA SER A 45 7.41 -8.48 13.44
C SER A 45 7.12 -7.19 14.22
N ARG A 46 7.48 -6.04 13.67
CA ARG A 46 7.26 -4.72 14.30
C ARG A 46 5.78 -4.32 14.28
N ILE A 47 5.08 -4.51 13.15
CA ILE A 47 3.62 -4.27 13.06
C ILE A 47 2.87 -5.13 14.08
N SER A 48 3.28 -6.39 14.28
CA SER A 48 2.65 -7.31 15.22
C SER A 48 2.68 -6.83 16.69
N LEU A 49 3.47 -5.81 17.03
CA LEU A 49 3.49 -5.20 18.36
C LEU A 49 2.28 -4.28 18.60
N PHE A 50 1.68 -3.73 17.55
CA PHE A 50 0.52 -2.83 17.65
C PHE A 50 -0.69 -3.29 16.84
N ASP A 51 -0.55 -4.33 15.99
CA ASP A 51 -1.62 -4.97 15.26
C ASP A 51 -1.48 -6.50 15.35
N GLU A 52 -2.23 -7.09 16.30
CA GLU A 52 -2.20 -8.53 16.55
C GLU A 52 -2.67 -9.38 15.37
N SER A 53 -3.51 -8.83 14.49
CA SER A 53 -4.03 -9.54 13.31
C SER A 53 -2.92 -9.95 12.33
N ILE A 54 -1.74 -9.30 12.41
CA ILE A 54 -0.60 -9.54 11.53
C ILE A 54 0.32 -10.66 12.04
N ARG A 55 0.10 -11.17 13.25
CA ARG A 55 0.94 -12.24 13.81
C ARG A 55 0.90 -13.51 12.99
N GLY A 56 2.08 -14.08 12.72
CA GLY A 56 2.21 -15.36 12.02
C GLY A 56 2.14 -15.28 10.50
N ILE A 57 2.03 -14.05 9.93
CA ILE A 57 2.10 -13.85 8.48
C ILE A 57 3.56 -14.02 8.02
N GLU A 58 3.74 -14.76 6.93
CA GLU A 58 5.06 -14.97 6.33
C GLU A 58 5.31 -13.96 5.19
N ALA A 59 6.51 -13.38 5.15
CA ALA A 59 6.91 -12.38 4.15
C ALA A 59 6.75 -12.87 2.70
N LYS A 60 7.01 -14.17 2.44
CA LYS A 60 6.85 -14.78 1.10
C LYS A 60 5.41 -14.70 0.58
N ASP A 61 4.41 -14.76 1.48
CA ASP A 61 2.99 -14.69 1.11
C ASP A 61 2.55 -13.26 0.84
N CYS A 62 3.28 -12.27 1.36
CA CYS A 62 3.04 -10.85 1.15
C CYS A 62 3.63 -10.33 -0.17
N THR A 63 4.71 -10.92 -0.66
CA THR A 63 5.49 -10.43 -1.79
C THR A 63 4.76 -10.64 -3.12
N TYR A 64 4.77 -9.62 -3.98
CA TYR A 64 4.27 -9.70 -5.34
C TYR A 64 5.35 -10.20 -6.31
N ARG A 65 4.92 -10.95 -7.33
CA ARG A 65 5.81 -11.37 -8.43
C ARG A 65 6.34 -10.17 -9.20
N ILE A 66 7.57 -10.24 -9.66
CA ILE A 66 8.22 -9.21 -10.49
C ILE A 66 7.67 -9.14 -11.92
N TYR A 67 7.09 -10.23 -12.43
CA TYR A 67 6.55 -10.29 -13.78
C TYR A 67 5.32 -9.40 -13.95
N ARG A 68 5.28 -8.61 -15.03
CA ARG A 68 4.13 -7.81 -15.43
C ARG A 68 3.12 -8.64 -16.23
N ASP A 69 1.85 -8.30 -16.10
CA ASP A 69 0.83 -8.72 -17.05
C ASP A 69 0.73 -7.65 -18.15
N THR A 70 1.33 -7.98 -19.31
CA THR A 70 1.42 -7.02 -20.44
C THR A 70 0.36 -7.26 -21.50
N ARG A 71 -0.62 -8.14 -21.28
CA ARG A 71 -1.64 -8.50 -22.29
C ARG A 71 -2.41 -7.29 -22.79
N PHE A 72 -2.81 -6.40 -21.87
CA PHE A 72 -3.62 -5.22 -22.16
C PHE A 72 -2.86 -3.89 -21.98
N SER A 73 -1.54 -3.93 -21.77
CA SER A 73 -0.70 -2.74 -21.62
C SER A 73 -0.09 -2.34 -22.96
N GLU A 74 0.00 -1.03 -23.24
CA GLU A 74 0.78 -0.50 -24.36
C GLU A 74 2.29 -0.73 -24.13
N ASP A 75 2.74 -0.51 -22.91
CA ASP A 75 4.11 -0.82 -22.50
C ASP A 75 4.28 -2.35 -22.33
N LYS A 76 5.13 -2.94 -23.17
CA LYS A 76 5.42 -4.38 -23.22
C LYS A 76 6.64 -4.80 -22.41
N THR A 77 7.24 -3.91 -21.60
CA THR A 77 8.34 -4.31 -20.71
C THR A 77 7.89 -5.44 -19.77
N PRO A 78 8.67 -6.54 -19.69
CA PRO A 78 8.19 -7.77 -19.06
C PRO A 78 8.22 -7.77 -17.53
N TYR A 79 8.98 -6.85 -16.91
CA TYR A 79 9.20 -6.84 -15.47
C TYR A 79 8.78 -5.52 -14.85
N LYS A 80 8.37 -5.57 -13.58
CA LYS A 80 8.18 -4.39 -12.74
C LYS A 80 9.54 -3.82 -12.36
N THR A 81 9.62 -2.50 -12.23
CA THR A 81 10.81 -1.77 -11.78
C THR A 81 10.88 -1.60 -10.28
N HIS A 82 10.02 -2.33 -9.55
CA HIS A 82 9.89 -2.28 -8.10
C HIS A 82 9.70 -3.67 -7.48
N LEU A 83 10.00 -3.78 -6.21
CA LEU A 83 9.53 -4.85 -5.34
C LEU A 83 8.43 -4.30 -4.44
N GLY A 84 7.32 -5.01 -4.34
CA GLY A 84 6.18 -4.64 -3.52
C GLY A 84 5.72 -5.80 -2.65
N GLY A 85 5.31 -5.47 -1.42
CA GLY A 85 4.76 -6.42 -0.48
C GLY A 85 3.53 -5.87 0.24
N TYR A 86 2.46 -6.67 0.31
CA TYR A 86 1.23 -6.32 0.99
C TYR A 86 0.98 -7.25 2.18
N ILE A 87 1.14 -6.69 3.37
CA ILE A 87 1.00 -7.37 4.65
C ILE A 87 -0.45 -7.24 5.08
N ASN A 88 -1.21 -8.32 5.05
CA ASN A 88 -2.64 -8.32 5.33
C ASN A 88 -3.07 -9.65 5.96
N ALA A 89 -3.82 -9.59 7.07
CA ALA A 89 -4.31 -10.75 7.82
C ALA A 89 -5.17 -11.72 6.98
N LYS A 90 -5.91 -11.20 6.00
CA LYS A 90 -6.77 -11.96 5.09
C LYS A 90 -6.07 -12.32 3.77
N GLY A 91 -4.75 -12.03 3.68
CA GLY A 91 -3.93 -12.26 2.49
C GLY A 91 -3.99 -11.14 1.44
N LYS A 92 -3.01 -11.14 0.55
CA LYS A 92 -2.78 -10.02 -0.41
C LYS A 92 -3.83 -9.85 -1.51
N LYS A 93 -4.85 -10.70 -1.57
CA LYS A 93 -5.97 -10.58 -2.52
C LYS A 93 -7.25 -10.11 -1.86
N SER A 94 -7.23 -9.92 -0.54
CA SER A 94 -8.38 -9.42 0.21
C SER A 94 -8.62 -7.93 -0.08
N ASP A 95 -9.87 -7.52 0.00
CA ASP A 95 -10.29 -6.11 -0.05
C ASP A 95 -10.00 -5.36 1.27
N HIS A 96 -9.66 -6.10 2.35
CA HIS A 96 -9.28 -5.52 3.64
C HIS A 96 -8.02 -4.67 3.53
N CYS A 97 -7.99 -3.61 4.32
CA CYS A 97 -6.78 -2.79 4.50
C CYS A 97 -5.65 -3.61 5.12
N GLY A 98 -4.46 -3.38 4.64
CA GLY A 98 -3.21 -3.90 5.15
C GLY A 98 -2.10 -2.86 5.01
N TYR A 99 -0.86 -3.31 5.13
CA TYR A 99 0.34 -2.47 5.10
C TYR A 99 1.13 -2.78 3.83
N TYR A 100 1.32 -1.78 3.00
CA TYR A 100 2.03 -1.93 1.72
C TYR A 100 3.40 -1.27 1.78
N VAL A 101 4.41 -2.01 1.39
CA VAL A 101 5.79 -1.54 1.24
C VAL A 101 6.17 -1.61 -0.23
N HIS A 102 6.64 -0.49 -0.78
CA HIS A 102 7.05 -0.38 -2.17
C HIS A 102 8.46 0.19 -2.26
N LEU A 103 9.36 -0.60 -2.80
CA LEU A 103 10.72 -0.16 -3.10
C LEU A 103 10.91 -0.04 -4.61
N GLU A 104 10.99 1.19 -5.07
CA GLU A 104 11.33 1.55 -6.45
C GLU A 104 12.29 2.72 -6.42
N PRO A 105 13.47 2.66 -7.05
CA PRO A 105 14.42 3.77 -7.06
C PRO A 105 13.77 5.08 -7.53
N GLY A 106 13.76 6.09 -6.66
CA GLY A 106 13.14 7.39 -6.91
C GLY A 106 11.62 7.46 -6.71
N ASN A 107 10.95 6.34 -6.37
CA ASN A 107 9.50 6.28 -6.19
C ASN A 107 9.10 5.31 -5.08
N CYS A 108 9.77 5.34 -3.93
CA CYS A 108 9.42 4.50 -2.79
C CYS A 108 8.20 5.04 -2.06
N LEU A 109 7.38 4.13 -1.48
CA LEU A 109 6.26 4.53 -0.64
C LEU A 109 5.89 3.47 0.40
N LEU A 110 5.24 3.94 1.46
CA LEU A 110 4.51 3.16 2.45
C LEU A 110 3.02 3.50 2.32
N ALA A 111 2.17 2.51 2.17
CA ALA A 111 0.76 2.74 1.87
C ALA A 111 -0.15 1.68 2.54
N GLY A 112 -1.44 1.90 2.45
CA GLY A 112 -2.46 0.92 2.85
C GLY A 112 -3.85 1.38 2.47
N GLY A 113 -4.82 0.55 2.82
CA GLY A 113 -6.22 0.82 2.49
C GLY A 113 -6.85 -0.24 1.61
N SER A 114 -8.13 -0.06 1.27
CA SER A 114 -8.87 -0.90 0.33
C SER A 114 -8.67 -0.38 -1.09
N TYR A 115 -7.83 -1.06 -1.87
CA TYR A 115 -7.45 -0.68 -3.23
C TYR A 115 -8.38 -1.35 -4.25
N CYS A 116 -9.00 -0.53 -5.13
CA CYS A 116 -9.92 -0.99 -6.16
C CYS A 116 -11.05 -1.89 -5.64
N PRO A 117 -11.76 -1.52 -4.55
CA PRO A 117 -12.86 -2.33 -4.02
C PRO A 117 -13.95 -2.54 -5.08
N PRO A 118 -14.63 -3.69 -5.10
CA PRO A 118 -15.74 -3.92 -6.01
C PRO A 118 -16.86 -2.89 -5.76
N PRO A 119 -17.66 -2.54 -6.79
CA PRO A 119 -18.64 -1.45 -6.68
C PRO A 119 -19.64 -1.57 -5.51
N PRO A 120 -20.14 -2.76 -5.12
CA PRO A 120 -21.00 -2.90 -3.95
C PRO A 120 -20.29 -2.53 -2.65
N LEU A 121 -19.05 -3.01 -2.45
CA LEU A 121 -18.24 -2.69 -1.28
C LEU A 121 -17.88 -1.20 -1.24
N LEU A 122 -17.47 -0.61 -2.38
CA LEU A 122 -17.21 0.82 -2.45
C LEU A 122 -18.43 1.67 -2.05
N ARG A 123 -19.63 1.20 -2.38
CA ARG A 123 -20.87 1.87 -1.95
C ARG A 123 -21.09 1.74 -0.44
N ALA A 124 -20.83 0.58 0.14
CA ALA A 124 -20.90 0.36 1.59
C ALA A 124 -19.89 1.24 2.33
N LEU A 125 -18.64 1.31 1.85
CA LEU A 125 -17.60 2.18 2.42
C LEU A 125 -18.01 3.67 2.38
N ARG A 126 -18.60 4.14 1.28
CA ARG A 126 -19.12 5.52 1.19
C ARG A 126 -20.27 5.76 2.15
N GLN A 127 -21.15 4.77 2.33
CA GLN A 127 -22.25 4.86 3.29
C GLN A 127 -21.71 4.94 4.72
N ALA A 128 -20.74 4.10 5.08
CA ALA A 128 -20.10 4.13 6.39
C ALA A 128 -19.42 5.49 6.68
N VAL A 129 -18.69 6.04 5.70
CA VAL A 129 -18.10 7.38 5.81
C VAL A 129 -19.15 8.48 5.95
N HIS A 130 -20.28 8.39 5.23
CA HIS A 130 -21.38 9.35 5.32
C HIS A 130 -22.03 9.32 6.71
N ASP A 131 -22.33 8.13 7.21
CA ASP A 131 -23.10 7.92 8.45
C ASP A 131 -22.23 8.16 9.70
N ASN A 132 -20.91 7.92 9.60
CA ASN A 132 -19.94 8.09 10.68
C ASN A 132 -18.92 9.20 10.36
N ILE A 133 -19.40 10.29 9.75
CA ILE A 133 -18.51 11.34 9.21
C ILE A 133 -17.63 12.00 10.27
N ASP A 134 -18.14 12.20 11.48
CA ASP A 134 -17.38 12.85 12.56
C ASP A 134 -16.23 11.96 13.04
N GLU A 135 -16.45 10.65 13.13
CA GLU A 135 -15.39 9.69 13.43
C GLU A 135 -14.37 9.66 12.30
N PHE A 136 -14.82 9.49 11.06
CA PHE A 136 -13.92 9.47 9.90
C PHE A 136 -13.05 10.73 9.82
N ARG A 137 -13.66 11.91 10.02
CA ARG A 137 -12.93 13.18 10.06
C ARG A 137 -11.95 13.26 11.22
N SER A 138 -12.32 12.78 12.39
CA SER A 138 -11.43 12.75 13.55
C SER A 138 -10.15 11.96 13.30
N ILE A 139 -10.18 11.01 12.35
CA ILE A 139 -9.03 10.22 11.90
C ILE A 139 -8.27 10.99 10.82
N VAL A 140 -8.94 11.28 9.68
CA VAL A 140 -8.26 11.78 8.48
C VAL A 140 -7.91 13.27 8.52
N GLU A 141 -8.49 14.03 9.45
CA GLU A 141 -8.19 15.43 9.67
C GLU A 141 -7.23 15.65 10.87
N ASP A 142 -6.88 14.59 11.60
CA ASP A 142 -5.86 14.64 12.66
C ASP A 142 -4.52 15.14 12.09
N PRO A 143 -3.87 16.15 12.69
CA PRO A 143 -2.59 16.68 12.23
C PRO A 143 -1.49 15.61 12.12
N ALA A 144 -1.45 14.66 13.07
CA ALA A 144 -0.45 13.59 13.06
C ALA A 144 -0.69 12.60 11.89
N PHE A 145 -1.95 12.32 11.55
CA PHE A 145 -2.30 11.52 10.38
C PHE A 145 -1.97 12.28 9.08
N LYS A 146 -2.38 13.54 8.96
CA LYS A 146 -2.15 14.37 7.77
C LYS A 146 -0.69 14.61 7.45
N GLN A 147 0.17 14.59 8.46
CA GLN A 147 1.61 14.70 8.26
C GLN A 147 2.14 13.63 7.30
N TYR A 148 1.59 12.43 7.37
CA TYR A 148 1.98 11.30 6.53
C TYR A 148 1.04 11.07 5.35
N PHE A 149 -0.26 11.34 5.54
CA PHE A 149 -1.33 11.01 4.61
C PHE A 149 -2.22 12.23 4.32
N PRO A 150 -1.73 13.20 3.54
CA PRO A 150 -2.47 14.43 3.24
C PRO A 150 -3.69 14.22 2.35
N VAL A 151 -3.74 13.10 1.63
CA VAL A 151 -4.81 12.77 0.66
C VAL A 151 -5.31 11.35 0.90
N ILE A 152 -6.64 11.18 0.83
CA ILE A 152 -7.31 9.88 0.87
C ILE A 152 -7.74 9.51 -0.55
N GLY A 153 -7.31 8.34 -1.02
CA GLY A 153 -7.57 7.87 -2.39
C GLY A 153 -6.70 8.58 -3.43
N GLU A 154 -6.60 7.97 -4.61
CA GLU A 154 -5.85 8.51 -5.76
C GLU A 154 -6.79 8.99 -6.86
N ASN A 155 -7.97 8.35 -6.98
CA ASN A 155 -8.93 8.60 -8.04
C ASN A 155 -10.26 9.09 -7.47
N PHE A 156 -10.86 10.08 -8.15
CA PHE A 156 -12.07 10.73 -7.65
C PHE A 156 -13.15 10.81 -8.72
N LEU A 157 -14.43 10.77 -8.28
CA LEU A 157 -15.56 11.14 -9.10
C LEU A 157 -15.59 12.66 -9.27
N LYS A 158 -16.03 13.13 -10.44
CA LYS A 158 -16.22 14.57 -10.70
C LYS A 158 -17.50 15.12 -10.06
N THR A 159 -18.45 14.25 -9.74
CA THR A 159 -19.77 14.61 -9.18
C THR A 159 -20.07 13.76 -7.95
N ALA A 160 -21.14 14.09 -7.24
CA ALA A 160 -21.63 13.27 -6.14
C ALA A 160 -21.91 11.83 -6.60
N PRO A 161 -21.51 10.80 -5.81
CA PRO A 161 -21.90 9.43 -6.10
C PRO A 161 -23.43 9.27 -6.04
N LYS A 162 -23.96 8.30 -6.81
CA LYS A 162 -25.40 8.03 -6.83
C LYS A 162 -25.90 7.67 -5.42
N GLY A 163 -26.95 8.36 -4.98
CA GLY A 163 -27.59 8.15 -3.68
C GLY A 163 -27.12 9.10 -2.58
N PHE A 164 -26.16 9.99 -2.87
CA PHE A 164 -25.67 10.98 -1.91
C PHE A 164 -26.03 12.41 -2.34
N PRO A 165 -26.29 13.33 -1.36
CA PRO A 165 -26.60 14.72 -1.66
C PRO A 165 -25.44 15.43 -2.35
N LYS A 166 -25.76 16.27 -3.36
CA LYS A 166 -24.73 17.03 -4.09
C LYS A 166 -24.13 18.18 -3.28
N ASP A 167 -24.86 18.67 -2.32
CA ASP A 167 -24.53 19.75 -1.40
C ASP A 167 -23.98 19.26 -0.05
N TYR A 168 -23.64 17.96 0.04
CA TYR A 168 -23.08 17.41 1.27
C TYR A 168 -21.74 18.07 1.60
N PRO A 169 -21.57 18.65 2.83
CA PRO A 169 -20.39 19.45 3.18
C PRO A 169 -19.06 18.69 3.04
N TYR A 170 -19.10 17.37 3.21
CA TYR A 170 -17.91 16.50 3.17
C TYR A 170 -17.87 15.61 1.93
N LEU A 171 -18.48 16.08 0.84
CA LEU A 171 -18.63 15.33 -0.41
C LEU A 171 -17.28 14.79 -0.95
N LYS A 172 -16.18 15.52 -0.73
CA LYS A 172 -14.83 15.09 -1.14
C LYS A 172 -14.46 13.67 -0.67
N TYR A 173 -14.90 13.26 0.53
CA TYR A 173 -14.63 11.93 1.06
C TYR A 173 -15.49 10.84 0.43
N LEU A 174 -16.67 11.19 -0.10
CA LEU A 174 -17.56 10.26 -0.81
C LEU A 174 -17.18 10.12 -2.29
N GLN A 175 -16.44 11.07 -2.85
CA GLN A 175 -16.00 11.06 -4.25
C GLN A 175 -14.83 10.09 -4.50
N CYS A 176 -14.17 9.58 -3.46
CA CYS A 176 -13.11 8.60 -3.59
C CYS A 176 -13.58 7.35 -4.36
N LYS A 177 -12.75 6.83 -5.26
CA LYS A 177 -12.97 5.57 -5.96
C LYS A 177 -12.32 4.38 -5.25
N GLU A 178 -11.46 4.67 -4.31
CA GLU A 178 -10.83 3.75 -3.37
C GLU A 178 -10.56 4.47 -2.03
N TYR A 179 -10.44 3.71 -0.96
CA TYR A 179 -10.08 4.23 0.35
C TYR A 179 -8.66 3.78 0.70
N THR A 180 -7.69 4.44 0.10
CA THR A 180 -6.25 4.20 0.26
C THR A 180 -5.55 5.44 0.78
N VAL A 181 -4.41 5.24 1.41
CA VAL A 181 -3.48 6.28 1.83
C VAL A 181 -2.06 5.89 1.46
N ALA A 182 -1.24 6.87 1.07
CA ALA A 182 0.14 6.66 0.68
C ALA A 182 1.06 7.76 1.23
N CYS A 183 2.22 7.33 1.72
CA CYS A 183 3.30 8.18 2.20
C CYS A 183 4.52 7.93 1.31
N CYS A 184 4.75 8.83 0.33
CA CYS A 184 5.90 8.76 -0.55
C CYS A 184 7.18 9.08 0.23
N GLN A 185 8.23 8.32 -0.02
CA GLN A 185 9.51 8.47 0.65
C GLN A 185 10.67 8.49 -0.36
N PRO A 186 11.70 9.31 -0.13
CA PRO A 186 12.92 9.23 -0.95
C PRO A 186 13.69 7.94 -0.67
N ASP A 187 14.53 7.50 -1.60
CA ASP A 187 15.41 6.33 -1.41
C ASP A 187 16.22 6.41 -0.11
N SER A 188 16.67 7.61 0.26
CA SER A 188 17.44 7.87 1.47
C SER A 188 16.70 7.55 2.77
N PHE A 189 15.35 7.53 2.73
CA PHE A 189 14.55 7.10 3.88
C PHE A 189 14.88 5.67 4.28
N PHE A 190 14.89 4.74 3.32
CA PHE A 190 15.13 3.32 3.56
C PHE A 190 16.63 3.01 3.83
N LEU A 191 17.51 3.96 3.54
CA LEU A 191 18.95 3.85 3.81
C LEU A 191 19.35 4.45 5.16
N ALA A 192 18.46 5.18 5.83
CA ALA A 192 18.71 5.77 7.14
C ALA A 192 18.71 4.72 8.25
N PRO A 193 19.54 4.84 9.30
CA PRO A 193 19.61 3.86 10.38
C PRO A 193 18.32 3.74 11.21
N ASP A 194 17.50 4.79 11.24
CA ASP A 194 16.24 4.91 11.97
C ASP A 194 14.98 4.62 11.13
N PHE A 195 15.14 4.15 9.88
CA PHE A 195 14.02 4.01 8.96
C PHE A 195 12.93 3.04 9.46
N LEU A 196 13.28 2.01 10.21
CA LEU A 196 12.30 1.08 10.77
C LEU A 196 11.42 1.75 11.83
N ASP A 197 11.99 2.58 12.70
CA ASP A 197 11.23 3.32 13.72
C ASP A 197 10.28 4.32 13.05
N ARG A 198 10.75 5.01 12.03
CA ARG A 198 9.92 5.92 11.20
C ARG A 198 8.84 5.18 10.42
N THR A 199 9.11 3.96 9.96
CA THR A 199 8.11 3.09 9.30
C THR A 199 7.00 2.71 10.30
N ASP A 200 7.36 2.36 11.53
CA ASP A 200 6.39 2.08 12.60
C ASP A 200 5.49 3.27 12.88
N ASP A 201 6.05 4.48 12.97
CA ASP A 201 5.27 5.69 13.22
C ASP A 201 4.26 5.95 12.09
N ILE A 202 4.68 5.78 10.84
CA ILE A 202 3.80 5.90 9.67
C ILE A 202 2.66 4.87 9.75
N PHE A 203 2.99 3.60 9.99
CA PHE A 203 1.99 2.53 10.01
C PHE A 203 1.06 2.59 11.24
N LYS A 204 1.53 3.05 12.39
CA LYS A 204 0.67 3.32 13.55
C LYS A 204 -0.37 4.40 13.27
N GLN A 205 0.02 5.48 12.57
CA GLN A 205 -0.93 6.51 12.18
C GLN A 205 -1.99 5.98 11.20
N MET A 206 -1.59 5.08 10.29
CA MET A 206 -2.52 4.48 9.33
C MET A 206 -3.52 3.53 9.96
N LYS A 207 -3.19 2.91 11.12
CA LYS A 207 -4.01 1.83 11.70
C LYS A 207 -5.45 2.27 11.98
N ARG A 208 -5.69 3.44 12.57
CA ARG A 208 -7.06 3.94 12.85
C ARG A 208 -7.90 4.05 11.58
N PHE A 209 -7.30 4.52 10.50
CA PHE A 209 -7.95 4.58 9.18
C PHE A 209 -8.26 3.18 8.66
N SER A 210 -7.30 2.26 8.75
CA SER A 210 -7.48 0.87 8.34
C SER A 210 -8.54 0.16 9.16
N ASP A 211 -8.61 0.40 10.48
CA ASP A 211 -9.62 -0.18 11.36
C ASP A 211 -11.04 0.28 10.98
N PHE A 212 -11.21 1.59 10.71
CA PHE A 212 -12.49 2.13 10.26
C PHE A 212 -12.97 1.48 8.95
N VAL A 213 -12.06 1.32 7.97
CA VAL A 213 -12.39 0.70 6.69
C VAL A 213 -12.66 -0.80 6.85
N ASN A 214 -11.83 -1.50 7.62
CA ASN A 214 -11.96 -2.94 7.84
C ASN A 214 -13.24 -3.31 8.59
N TYR A 215 -13.66 -2.51 9.58
CA TYR A 215 -14.94 -2.70 10.26
C TYR A 215 -16.11 -2.76 9.26
N THR A 216 -16.12 -1.84 8.29
CA THR A 216 -17.14 -1.83 7.23
C THR A 216 -17.05 -3.04 6.32
N ILE A 217 -15.84 -3.52 6.03
CA ILE A 217 -15.64 -4.70 5.16
C ILE A 217 -16.11 -5.96 5.88
N ASP A 218 -15.77 -6.12 7.17
CA ASP A 218 -16.20 -7.25 7.98
C ASP A 218 -17.74 -7.33 8.13
N ASP A 219 -18.43 -6.18 8.19
CA ASP A 219 -19.89 -6.11 8.21
C ASP A 219 -20.53 -6.38 6.83
N PHE A 220 -19.76 -6.23 5.75
CA PHE A 220 -20.24 -6.40 4.39
C PHE A 220 -20.16 -7.85 3.90
N ASP A 221 -19.17 -8.63 4.38
CA ASP A 221 -18.93 -10.03 4.03
C ASP A 221 -19.93 -10.96 4.74
#